data_2c1438116f121e63906a09528a0f19cf
#
_entry.id   2c1438116f121e63906a09528a0f19cf
#
_cell.length_a   1.000
_cell.length_b   1.000
_cell.length_c   1.000
_cell.angle_alpha   90.00
_cell.angle_beta   90.00
_cell.angle_gamma   90.00
#
_symmetry.space_group_name_H-M   'P 1'
#
loop_
_entity.id
_entity.type
_entity.pdbx_description
1 polymer ?
#
loop_
_entity_poly.entity_id
_entity_poly.type
_entity_poly.pdbx_seq_one_letter_code
_entity_poly.pdbx_strand_id
1 'polypeptide(L)'
;DLKVNGIIRGYDGMIGGEIIPMDAKSVANIIQRGGTILKTARSDEFRTKEGRQKAYEQLKEHGIDALVAIGGDGTFTGAKLFIEEFNIPVVGLPGTIDNDLNGTDFTIGYDTAINTVVDAVDKIRDTAESHDRLFIVEVMGRDSGLIALRSGIGAGAESILIPETKTDVQA
;
A
#
# COMPACT_ATOMS: atom_id res chain seq x y z
N ASP A 1 -24.29 -11.67 -14.44
CA ASP A 1 -24.03 -10.88 -13.22
C ASP A 1 -22.74 -11.38 -12.57
N LEU A 2 -21.83 -10.46 -12.20
CA LEU A 2 -20.62 -10.79 -11.47
C LEU A 2 -20.97 -10.96 -9.98
N LYS A 3 -20.46 -12.04 -9.37
CA LYS A 3 -20.43 -12.18 -7.91
C LYS A 3 -19.09 -11.62 -7.41
N VAL A 4 -19.15 -10.72 -6.44
CA VAL A 4 -17.95 -10.11 -5.85
C VAL A 4 -17.73 -10.66 -4.45
N ASN A 5 -16.51 -11.11 -4.16
CA ASN A 5 -16.08 -11.54 -2.84
C ASN A 5 -14.92 -10.66 -2.38
N GLY A 6 -14.93 -10.30 -1.12
CA GLY A 6 -13.83 -9.61 -0.45
C GLY A 6 -12.95 -10.61 0.30
N ILE A 7 -11.65 -10.56 0.08
CA ILE A 7 -10.67 -11.37 0.80
C ILE A 7 -10.09 -10.51 1.92
N ILE A 8 -10.37 -10.88 3.15
CA ILE A 8 -9.89 -10.15 4.33
C ILE A 8 -8.40 -10.42 4.53
N ARG A 9 -7.62 -9.39 4.83
CA ARG A 9 -6.17 -9.47 5.07
C ARG A 9 -5.34 -10.00 3.88
N GLY A 10 -5.82 -9.80 2.66
CA GLY A 10 -5.07 -10.13 1.44
C GLY A 10 -4.69 -11.61 1.33
N TYR A 11 -3.43 -11.90 0.98
CA TYR A 11 -2.96 -13.28 0.76
C TYR A 11 -3.01 -14.16 2.02
N ASP A 12 -2.83 -13.56 3.19
CA ASP A 12 -2.93 -14.29 4.45
C ASP A 12 -4.35 -14.84 4.68
N GLY A 13 -5.33 -13.97 4.55
CA GLY A 13 -6.72 -14.37 4.66
C GLY A 13 -7.20 -15.23 3.49
N MET A 14 -6.58 -15.13 2.30
CA MET A 14 -6.87 -16.02 1.19
C MET A 14 -6.47 -17.46 1.52
N ILE A 15 -5.30 -17.67 2.15
CA ILE A 15 -4.87 -18.99 2.64
C ILE A 15 -5.82 -19.51 3.72
N GLY A 16 -6.25 -18.63 4.63
CA GLY A 16 -7.15 -18.97 5.73
C GLY A 16 -8.63 -19.10 5.35
N GLY A 17 -9.01 -18.82 4.09
CA GLY A 17 -10.40 -18.85 3.65
C GLY A 17 -11.26 -17.71 4.22
N GLU A 18 -10.63 -16.59 4.62
CA GLU A 18 -11.34 -15.41 5.13
C GLU A 18 -11.99 -14.61 3.98
N ILE A 19 -12.96 -15.24 3.34
CA ILE A 19 -13.63 -14.76 2.13
C ILE A 19 -15.08 -14.44 2.45
N ILE A 20 -15.50 -13.22 2.17
CA ILE A 20 -16.86 -12.74 2.44
C ILE A 20 -17.55 -12.28 1.15
N PRO A 21 -18.84 -12.58 0.97
CA PRO A 21 -19.58 -12.02 -0.17
C PRO A 21 -19.73 -10.51 0.01
N MET A 22 -19.60 -9.77 -1.10
CA MET A 22 -19.74 -8.32 -1.11
C MET A 22 -20.84 -7.88 -2.10
N ASP A 23 -21.57 -6.87 -1.69
CA ASP A 23 -22.60 -6.21 -2.50
C ASP A 23 -22.44 -4.67 -2.41
N ALA A 24 -23.35 -3.94 -3.05
CA ALA A 24 -23.36 -2.48 -3.00
C ALA A 24 -23.48 -1.92 -1.55
N LYS A 25 -24.08 -2.67 -0.63
CA LYS A 25 -24.21 -2.24 0.76
C LYS A 25 -22.88 -2.37 1.51
N SER A 26 -22.06 -3.35 1.15
CA SER A 26 -20.74 -3.58 1.75
C SER A 26 -19.80 -2.39 1.54
N VAL A 27 -20.01 -1.61 0.49
CA VAL A 27 -19.19 -0.44 0.13
C VAL A 27 -19.94 0.89 0.31
N ALA A 28 -21.11 0.88 0.94
CA ALA A 28 -21.86 2.09 1.20
C ALA A 28 -21.19 2.95 2.28
N ASN A 29 -21.13 4.27 2.06
CA ASN A 29 -20.60 5.24 3.02
C ASN A 29 -19.15 4.98 3.47
N ILE A 30 -18.30 4.45 2.59
CA ILE A 30 -16.88 4.22 2.88
C ILE A 30 -15.93 5.17 2.15
N ILE A 31 -16.40 5.88 1.10
CA ILE A 31 -15.55 6.68 0.22
C ILE A 31 -14.78 7.78 0.97
N GLN A 32 -15.34 8.29 2.07
CA GLN A 32 -14.71 9.32 2.90
C GLN A 32 -13.82 8.75 4.02
N ARG A 33 -13.73 7.42 4.15
CA ARG A 33 -12.92 6.75 5.18
C ARG A 33 -11.53 6.44 4.64
N GLY A 34 -10.51 6.67 5.45
CA GLY A 34 -9.15 6.21 5.19
C GLY A 34 -8.98 4.72 5.52
N GLY A 35 -7.87 4.15 5.07
CA GLY A 35 -7.54 2.75 5.27
C GLY A 35 -8.25 1.81 4.29
N THR A 36 -8.41 0.56 4.66
CA THR A 36 -9.08 -0.46 3.84
C THR A 36 -10.04 -1.30 4.67
N ILE A 37 -11.26 -1.47 4.15
CA ILE A 37 -12.29 -2.30 4.79
C ILE A 37 -11.92 -3.79 4.81
N LEU A 38 -11.15 -4.24 3.82
CA LEU A 38 -10.68 -5.63 3.71
C LEU A 38 -9.43 -5.90 4.55
N LYS A 39 -8.85 -4.86 5.18
CA LYS A 39 -7.60 -4.94 5.94
C LYS A 39 -6.41 -5.39 5.07
N THR A 40 -5.24 -5.43 5.65
CA THR A 40 -4.02 -5.95 5.03
C THR A 40 -3.23 -6.77 6.03
N ALA A 41 -2.46 -7.74 5.53
CA ALA A 41 -1.46 -8.46 6.30
C ALA A 41 -0.29 -8.85 5.41
N ARG A 42 0.88 -9.02 6.01
CA ARG A 42 1.99 -9.71 5.38
C ARG A 42 1.76 -11.21 5.51
N SER A 43 2.05 -11.97 4.46
CA SER A 43 1.94 -13.43 4.47
C SER A 43 3.25 -14.06 4.03
N ASP A 44 4.02 -14.56 4.98
CA ASP A 44 5.23 -15.31 4.67
C ASP A 44 4.89 -16.69 4.09
N GLU A 45 3.77 -17.26 4.49
CA GLU A 45 3.28 -18.53 3.95
C GLU A 45 2.98 -18.44 2.46
N PHE A 46 2.42 -17.32 1.96
CA PHE A 46 2.14 -17.13 0.54
C PHE A 46 3.41 -17.08 -0.34
N ARG A 47 4.57 -16.80 0.25
CA ARG A 47 5.86 -16.84 -0.45
C ARG A 47 6.26 -18.28 -0.82
N THR A 48 5.72 -19.26 -0.12
CA THR A 48 5.95 -20.70 -0.41
C THR A 48 4.97 -21.20 -1.47
N LYS A 49 5.34 -22.23 -2.21
CA LYS A 49 4.46 -22.86 -3.19
C LYS A 49 3.27 -23.55 -2.52
N GLU A 50 3.52 -24.15 -1.35
CA GLU A 50 2.49 -24.80 -0.53
C GLU A 50 1.44 -23.81 -0.05
N GLY A 51 1.84 -22.62 0.38
CA GLY A 51 0.91 -21.58 0.79
C GLY A 51 0.07 -21.06 -0.38
N ARG A 52 0.67 -20.85 -1.56
CA ARG A 52 -0.07 -20.49 -2.76
C ARG A 52 -1.02 -21.58 -3.23
N GLN A 53 -0.65 -22.86 -3.09
CA GLN A 53 -1.54 -23.98 -3.36
C GLN A 53 -2.77 -23.96 -2.47
N LYS A 54 -2.61 -23.76 -1.15
CA LYS A 54 -3.74 -23.62 -0.21
C LYS A 54 -4.64 -22.45 -0.60
N ALA A 55 -4.05 -21.30 -0.92
CA ALA A 55 -4.80 -20.14 -1.37
C ALA A 55 -5.64 -20.44 -2.63
N TYR A 56 -5.07 -21.14 -3.59
CA TYR A 56 -5.77 -21.56 -4.80
C TYR A 56 -6.94 -22.52 -4.51
N GLU A 57 -6.75 -23.46 -3.59
CA GLU A 57 -7.81 -24.38 -3.17
C GLU A 57 -8.99 -23.61 -2.55
N GLN A 58 -8.71 -22.60 -1.72
CA GLN A 58 -9.73 -21.74 -1.15
C GLN A 58 -10.49 -20.95 -2.22
N LEU A 59 -9.81 -20.41 -3.23
CA LEU A 59 -10.48 -19.74 -4.35
C LEU A 59 -11.41 -20.68 -5.11
N LYS A 60 -10.98 -21.90 -5.36
CA LYS A 60 -11.80 -22.93 -6.04
C LYS A 60 -13.03 -23.32 -5.22
N GLU A 61 -12.86 -23.51 -3.91
CA GLU A 61 -13.93 -23.85 -3.00
C GLU A 61 -15.03 -22.76 -2.99
N HIS A 62 -14.62 -21.49 -3.08
CA HIS A 62 -15.54 -20.36 -3.13
C HIS A 62 -15.99 -19.98 -4.55
N GLY A 63 -15.59 -20.73 -5.57
CA GLY A 63 -15.97 -20.49 -6.97
C GLY A 63 -15.49 -19.15 -7.52
N ILE A 64 -14.25 -18.76 -7.16
CA ILE A 64 -13.61 -17.50 -7.60
C ILE A 64 -12.77 -17.78 -8.85
N ASP A 65 -13.10 -17.09 -9.95
CA ASP A 65 -12.50 -17.31 -11.26
C ASP A 65 -11.44 -16.28 -11.64
N ALA A 66 -11.43 -15.12 -10.98
CA ALA A 66 -10.49 -14.02 -11.23
C ALA A 66 -10.26 -13.19 -9.96
N LEU A 67 -9.13 -12.48 -9.91
CA LEU A 67 -8.74 -11.64 -8.79
C LEU A 67 -8.54 -10.18 -9.19
N VAL A 68 -8.86 -9.28 -8.28
CA VAL A 68 -8.37 -7.90 -8.29
C VAL A 68 -7.42 -7.75 -7.11
N ALA A 69 -6.14 -7.54 -7.40
CA ALA A 69 -5.10 -7.35 -6.39
C ALA A 69 -4.81 -5.86 -6.20
N ILE A 70 -5.04 -5.33 -5.01
CA ILE A 70 -4.81 -3.93 -4.67
C ILE A 70 -3.62 -3.85 -3.72
N GLY A 71 -2.52 -3.24 -4.15
CA GLY A 71 -1.31 -3.18 -3.32
C GLY A 71 -0.09 -2.65 -4.06
N GLY A 72 1.09 -2.90 -3.50
CA GLY A 72 2.39 -2.49 -4.03
C GLY A 72 3.16 -3.65 -4.66
N ASP A 73 4.47 -3.47 -4.81
CA ASP A 73 5.40 -4.39 -5.48
C ASP A 73 5.30 -5.83 -4.97
N GLY A 74 5.32 -6.04 -3.66
CA GLY A 74 5.20 -7.38 -3.08
C GLY A 74 3.87 -8.08 -3.43
N THR A 75 2.77 -7.33 -3.50
CA THR A 75 1.47 -7.84 -3.92
C THR A 75 1.50 -8.28 -5.37
N PHE A 76 2.09 -7.49 -6.25
CA PHE A 76 2.15 -7.81 -7.68
C PHE A 76 3.15 -8.92 -8.00
N THR A 77 4.26 -8.99 -7.28
CA THR A 77 5.19 -10.13 -7.36
C THR A 77 4.48 -11.43 -6.99
N GLY A 78 3.72 -11.45 -5.91
CA GLY A 78 2.91 -12.59 -5.51
C GLY A 78 1.83 -12.94 -6.53
N ALA A 79 1.14 -11.93 -7.08
CA ALA A 79 0.13 -12.12 -8.12
C ALA A 79 0.72 -12.74 -9.40
N LYS A 80 1.90 -12.28 -9.83
CA LYS A 80 2.60 -12.84 -10.99
C LYS A 80 2.89 -14.33 -10.83
N LEU A 81 3.47 -14.73 -9.70
CA LEU A 81 3.72 -16.13 -9.39
C LEU A 81 2.42 -16.94 -9.37
N PHE A 82 1.35 -16.37 -8.84
CA PHE A 82 0.07 -17.03 -8.75
C PHE A 82 -0.59 -17.24 -10.12
N ILE A 83 -0.45 -16.27 -11.04
CA ILE A 83 -0.88 -16.41 -12.44
C ILE A 83 -0.08 -17.52 -13.13
N GLU A 84 1.26 -17.53 -12.97
CA GLU A 84 2.14 -18.50 -13.59
C GLU A 84 1.88 -19.94 -13.11
N GLU A 85 1.57 -20.13 -11.84
CA GLU A 85 1.33 -21.44 -11.24
C GLU A 85 -0.08 -22.00 -11.49
N PHE A 86 -1.11 -21.14 -11.49
CA PHE A 86 -2.51 -21.58 -11.46
C PHE A 86 -3.35 -21.06 -12.63
N ASN A 87 -2.80 -20.19 -13.47
CA ASN A 87 -3.49 -19.60 -14.63
C ASN A 87 -4.80 -18.87 -14.26
N ILE A 88 -4.86 -18.24 -13.06
CA ILE A 88 -5.96 -17.40 -12.65
C ILE A 88 -5.73 -15.98 -13.16
N PRO A 89 -6.70 -15.35 -13.84
CA PRO A 89 -6.60 -13.95 -14.25
C PRO A 89 -6.52 -13.02 -13.03
N VAL A 90 -5.55 -12.10 -13.04
CA VAL A 90 -5.41 -11.07 -12.00
C VAL A 90 -5.29 -9.70 -12.62
N VAL A 91 -6.04 -8.73 -12.10
CA VAL A 91 -5.89 -7.31 -12.41
C VAL A 91 -5.29 -6.61 -11.21
N GLY A 92 -4.19 -5.87 -11.42
CA GLY A 92 -3.49 -5.12 -10.37
C GLY A 92 -3.96 -3.66 -10.31
N LEU A 93 -4.22 -3.16 -9.10
CA LEU A 93 -4.43 -1.74 -8.82
C LEU A 93 -3.31 -1.23 -7.89
N PRO A 94 -2.58 -0.15 -8.25
CA PRO A 94 -1.38 0.28 -7.56
C PRO A 94 -1.70 1.01 -6.25
N GLY A 95 -2.17 0.28 -5.24
CA GLY A 95 -2.57 0.79 -3.92
C GLY A 95 -1.40 0.82 -2.94
N THR A 96 -0.47 1.76 -3.12
CA THR A 96 0.67 2.00 -2.22
C THR A 96 0.98 3.49 -2.16
N ILE A 97 1.49 3.96 -1.01
CA ILE A 97 1.92 5.35 -0.85
C ILE A 97 3.37 5.59 -1.32
N ASP A 98 4.16 4.54 -1.52
CA ASP A 98 5.61 4.64 -1.79
C ASP A 98 5.91 5.17 -3.20
N ASN A 99 4.97 5.05 -4.12
CA ASN A 99 5.06 5.44 -5.55
C ASN A 99 6.27 4.84 -6.28
N ASP A 100 6.63 3.61 -5.92
CA ASP A 100 7.81 2.87 -6.36
C ASP A 100 7.51 1.81 -7.43
N LEU A 101 6.32 1.85 -8.03
CA LEU A 101 5.88 0.89 -9.04
C LEU A 101 6.19 1.36 -10.46
N ASN A 102 6.85 0.50 -11.25
CA ASN A 102 7.06 0.72 -12.66
C ASN A 102 5.73 0.61 -13.45
N GLY A 103 5.52 1.50 -14.43
CA GLY A 103 4.35 1.45 -15.31
C GLY A 103 3.17 2.32 -14.86
N THR A 104 3.31 3.08 -13.79
CA THR A 104 2.36 4.12 -13.39
C THR A 104 3.11 5.38 -12.96
N ASP A 105 2.56 6.55 -13.25
CA ASP A 105 3.12 7.84 -12.81
C ASP A 105 2.79 8.10 -11.33
N PHE A 106 1.60 7.70 -10.90
CA PHE A 106 1.11 7.89 -9.55
C PHE A 106 0.42 6.62 -9.03
N THR A 107 0.75 6.28 -7.79
CA THR A 107 0.08 5.21 -7.05
C THR A 107 -1.08 5.77 -6.22
N ILE A 108 -2.07 4.91 -5.94
CA ILE A 108 -3.24 5.27 -5.16
C ILE A 108 -2.83 5.50 -3.70
N GLY A 109 -3.04 6.72 -3.21
CA GLY A 109 -2.71 7.12 -1.85
C GLY A 109 -1.42 7.95 -1.72
N TYR A 110 -0.55 7.98 -2.74
CA TYR A 110 0.70 8.74 -2.72
C TYR A 110 0.48 10.24 -2.50
N ASP A 111 -0.39 10.86 -3.31
CA ASP A 111 -0.70 12.29 -3.19
C ASP A 111 -1.36 12.63 -1.84
N THR A 112 -2.24 11.77 -1.36
CA THR A 112 -2.84 11.90 -0.03
C THR A 112 -1.77 11.85 1.07
N ALA A 113 -0.79 10.97 0.95
CA ALA A 113 0.31 10.87 1.92
C ALA A 113 1.15 12.16 1.95
N ILE A 114 1.49 12.72 0.77
CA ILE A 114 2.21 14.01 0.67
C ILE A 114 1.43 15.12 1.37
N ASN A 115 0.15 15.28 1.06
CA ASN A 115 -0.68 16.32 1.67
C ASN A 115 -0.78 16.16 3.19
N THR A 116 -0.87 14.93 3.69
CA THR A 116 -0.87 14.66 5.13
C THR A 116 0.43 15.08 5.80
N VAL A 117 1.57 14.82 5.16
CA VAL A 117 2.88 15.24 5.69
C VAL A 117 3.00 16.77 5.69
N VAL A 118 2.63 17.44 4.59
CA VAL A 118 2.69 18.91 4.49
C VAL A 118 1.84 19.56 5.59
N ASP A 119 0.59 19.11 5.77
CA ASP A 119 -0.29 19.62 6.83
C ASP A 119 0.27 19.40 8.24
N ALA A 120 0.95 18.28 8.47
CA ALA A 120 1.59 18.00 9.76
C ALA A 120 2.83 18.86 9.98
N VAL A 121 3.67 19.05 8.96
CA VAL A 121 4.89 19.87 9.04
C VAL A 121 4.53 21.35 9.26
N ASP A 122 3.51 21.86 8.59
CA ASP A 122 3.07 23.26 8.79
C ASP A 122 2.69 23.52 10.26
N LYS A 123 2.00 22.57 10.90
CA LYS A 123 1.64 22.69 12.34
C LYS A 123 2.86 22.59 13.26
N ILE A 124 3.88 21.83 12.88
CA ILE A 124 5.13 21.72 13.64
C ILE A 124 5.95 22.99 13.51
N ARG A 125 5.96 23.61 12.33
CA ARG A 125 6.74 24.81 12.03
C ARG A 125 6.37 25.98 12.94
N ASP A 126 5.09 26.22 13.21
CA ASP A 126 4.64 27.27 14.10
C ASP A 126 5.30 27.17 15.51
N THR A 127 5.48 25.93 15.97
CA THR A 127 6.14 25.67 17.25
C THR A 127 7.67 25.78 17.14
N ALA A 128 8.26 25.35 16.02
CA ALA A 128 9.69 25.44 15.79
C ALA A 128 10.18 26.88 15.83
N GLU A 129 9.52 27.76 15.07
CA GLU A 129 9.85 29.20 15.01
C GLU A 129 9.69 29.88 16.37
N SER A 130 8.67 29.50 17.15
CA SER A 130 8.41 30.13 18.44
C SER A 130 9.42 29.78 19.52
N HIS A 131 10.22 28.71 19.38
CA HIS A 131 11.10 28.18 20.44
C HIS A 131 12.52 27.90 19.99
N ASP A 132 12.93 28.32 18.80
CA ASP A 132 14.26 28.01 18.20
C ASP A 132 14.61 26.53 18.30
N ARG A 133 13.67 25.66 17.88
CA ARG A 133 13.84 24.21 17.95
C ARG A 133 14.04 23.60 16.57
N LEU A 134 14.95 22.62 16.52
CA LEU A 134 15.09 21.73 15.39
C LEU A 134 14.09 20.57 15.54
N PHE A 135 13.32 20.29 14.48
CA PHE A 135 12.49 19.12 14.39
C PHE A 135 12.96 18.22 13.25
N ILE A 136 13.02 16.93 13.51
CA ILE A 136 13.27 15.90 12.51
C ILE A 136 11.97 15.13 12.34
N VAL A 137 11.43 15.16 11.11
CA VAL A 137 10.18 14.49 10.75
C VAL A 137 10.49 13.28 9.90
N GLU A 138 10.29 12.09 10.45
CA GLU A 138 10.40 10.85 9.70
C GLU A 138 9.10 10.56 8.96
N VAL A 139 9.21 10.20 7.68
CA VAL A 139 8.08 9.81 6.84
C VAL A 139 8.28 8.40 6.30
N MET A 140 7.18 7.75 5.92
CA MET A 140 7.22 6.45 5.24
C MET A 140 7.74 6.60 3.80
N GLY A 141 7.98 5.47 3.13
CA GLY A 141 8.45 5.40 1.74
C GLY A 141 9.40 4.23 1.51
N ARG A 142 9.87 3.54 2.56
CA ARG A 142 10.84 2.44 2.52
C ARG A 142 12.13 2.87 1.79
N ASP A 143 12.39 2.24 0.63
CA ASP A 143 13.56 2.50 -0.22
C ASP A 143 13.32 3.65 -1.20
N SER A 144 12.11 4.25 -1.21
CA SER A 144 11.72 5.40 -2.04
C SER A 144 11.64 6.66 -1.20
N GLY A 145 12.46 7.64 -1.53
CA GLY A 145 12.47 8.97 -0.91
C GLY A 145 11.42 9.94 -1.45
N LEU A 146 10.50 9.49 -2.31
CA LEU A 146 9.57 10.37 -3.01
C LEU A 146 8.61 11.12 -2.09
N ILE A 147 8.12 10.50 -1.02
CA ILE A 147 7.27 11.18 -0.03
C ILE A 147 8.09 12.27 0.66
N ALA A 148 9.27 11.94 1.18
CA ALA A 148 10.15 12.89 1.86
C ALA A 148 10.50 14.07 0.94
N LEU A 149 10.90 13.78 -0.30
CA LEU A 149 11.31 14.79 -1.27
C LEU A 149 10.16 15.75 -1.61
N ARG A 150 9.01 15.21 -2.00
CA ARG A 150 7.87 16.02 -2.42
C ARG A 150 7.26 16.81 -1.28
N SER A 151 7.06 16.18 -0.13
CA SER A 151 6.50 16.86 1.03
C SER A 151 7.49 17.85 1.64
N GLY A 152 8.78 17.52 1.68
CA GLY A 152 9.82 18.42 2.17
C GLY A 152 9.94 19.69 1.32
N ILE A 153 9.90 19.58 -0.01
CA ILE A 153 9.85 20.73 -0.91
C ILE A 153 8.56 21.53 -0.68
N GLY A 154 7.42 20.85 -0.63
CA GLY A 154 6.11 21.48 -0.46
C GLY A 154 5.95 22.22 0.87
N ALA A 155 6.53 21.67 1.94
CA ALA A 155 6.54 22.28 3.25
C ALA A 155 7.73 23.25 3.48
N GLY A 156 8.68 23.38 2.54
CA GLY A 156 9.84 24.26 2.67
C GLY A 156 10.80 23.81 3.79
N ALA A 157 11.08 22.50 3.86
CA ALA A 157 12.07 21.98 4.80
C ALA A 157 13.49 22.44 4.45
N GLU A 158 14.29 22.79 5.45
CA GLU A 158 15.68 23.26 5.29
C GLU A 158 16.61 22.16 4.77
N SER A 159 16.29 20.90 5.10
CA SER A 159 17.05 19.73 4.64
C SER A 159 16.13 18.54 4.43
N ILE A 160 16.37 17.78 3.36
CA ILE A 160 15.58 16.60 3.01
C ILE A 160 16.54 15.42 2.84
N LEU A 161 16.38 14.40 3.66
CA LEU A 161 17.17 13.18 3.61
C LEU A 161 16.38 12.09 2.91
N ILE A 162 16.95 11.49 1.86
CA ILE A 162 16.32 10.43 1.09
C ILE A 162 17.24 9.22 0.97
N PRO A 163 16.69 7.99 0.90
CA PRO A 163 17.50 6.77 0.87
C PRO A 163 18.35 6.62 -0.40
N GLU A 164 17.97 7.27 -1.51
CA GLU A 164 18.68 7.21 -2.79
C GLU A 164 20.03 7.94 -2.79
N THR A 165 20.26 8.81 -1.81
CA THR A 165 21.51 9.57 -1.67
C THR A 165 22.23 9.27 -0.37
N LYS A 166 23.58 9.23 -0.42
CA LYS A 166 24.38 9.18 0.80
C LYS A 166 24.30 10.53 1.50
N THR A 167 23.81 10.52 2.72
CA THR A 167 23.80 11.71 3.58
C THR A 167 25.07 11.72 4.41
N ASP A 168 25.83 12.82 4.34
CA ASP A 168 26.90 13.09 5.30
C ASP A 168 26.31 13.93 6.44
N VAL A 169 26.14 13.28 7.60
CA VAL A 169 25.55 13.92 8.79
C VAL A 169 26.59 14.79 9.52
N GLN A 170 27.88 14.76 9.08
CA GLN A 170 28.97 15.55 9.68
C GLN A 170 29.31 16.81 8.86
N ALA A 171 28.70 16.97 7.69
CA ALA A 171 28.81 18.14 6.86
C ALA A 171 27.69 19.14 7.20
#